data_c771b1524ffc7eccd7f744ef3a87881b
#
_entry.id   c771b1524ffc7eccd7f744ef3a87881b
#
_cell.length_a   1.000
_cell.length_b   1.000
_cell.length_c   1.000
_cell.angle_alpha   90.00
_cell.angle_beta   90.00
_cell.angle_gamma   90.00
#
_symmetry.space_group_name_H-M   'P 1'
#
loop_
_entity.id
_entity.type
_entity.pdbx_description
1 polymer ?
#
loop_
_entity_poly.entity_id
_entity_poly.type
_entity_poly.pdbx_seq_one_letter_code
_entity_poly.pdbx_strand_id
1 'polypeptide(L)'
;MENFEYYLNNNEVRKVSKNIILAKSLINDIKIRIKENWNEDINKKPKTIFENIYDSLQDFCNSLLSLDGFKSYSHEASISYLQKRGFDIASIEKFDRFRYIRNGSKYYGRVITPEDVKDIKSFYLKIKEKIDKLIKEDNLD
;
A
#
# COMPACT_ATOMS: atom_id res chain seq x y z
N MET A 1 -11.59 2.00 10.65
CA MET A 1 -10.48 2.92 10.32
C MET A 1 -10.99 4.34 10.26
N GLU A 2 -10.26 5.27 10.83
CA GLU A 2 -10.60 6.69 10.78
C GLU A 2 -10.42 7.27 9.38
N ASN A 3 -10.99 8.46 9.11
CA ASN A 3 -10.77 9.16 7.85
C ASN A 3 -9.43 9.90 7.84
N PHE A 4 -9.03 10.40 6.67
CA PHE A 4 -7.74 11.08 6.51
C PHE A 4 -7.61 12.32 7.38
N GLU A 5 -8.67 13.11 7.54
CA GLU A 5 -8.68 14.32 8.36
C GLU A 5 -8.35 14.02 9.83
N TYR A 6 -8.80 12.89 10.35
CA TYR A 6 -8.45 12.44 11.70
C TYR A 6 -6.95 12.31 11.86
N TYR A 7 -6.29 11.64 10.92
CA TYR A 7 -4.83 11.44 10.98
C TYR A 7 -4.07 12.75 10.78
N LEU A 8 -4.57 13.63 9.93
CA LEU A 8 -3.98 14.95 9.74
C LEU A 8 -4.06 15.79 11.02
N ASN A 9 -5.23 15.78 11.69
CA ASN A 9 -5.45 16.53 12.93
C ASN A 9 -4.65 15.96 14.11
N ASN A 10 -4.29 14.70 14.07
CA ASN A 10 -3.51 14.03 15.11
C ASN A 10 -2.00 13.96 14.78
N ASN A 11 -1.54 14.71 13.82
CA ASN A 11 -0.13 14.80 13.42
C ASN A 11 0.49 13.48 12.93
N GLU A 12 -0.34 12.53 12.48
CA GLU A 12 0.13 11.30 11.83
C GLU A 12 0.36 11.50 10.33
N VAL A 13 -0.09 12.64 9.80
CA VAL A 13 0.20 13.13 8.46
C VAL A 13 0.52 14.61 8.56
N ARG A 14 1.50 15.06 7.79
CA ARG A 14 1.87 16.48 7.71
C ARG A 14 1.83 16.98 6.28
N LYS A 15 1.48 18.25 6.12
CA LYS A 15 1.64 18.94 4.84
C LYS A 15 3.13 19.20 4.60
N VAL A 16 3.59 18.85 3.41
CA VAL A 16 4.97 19.06 2.96
C VAL A 16 4.94 19.58 1.52
N SER A 17 6.10 19.93 0.99
CA SER A 17 6.20 20.27 -0.44
C SER A 17 5.87 19.05 -1.29
N LYS A 18 5.14 19.24 -2.38
CA LYS A 18 4.89 18.20 -3.37
C LYS A 18 6.22 17.67 -3.90
N ASN A 19 6.34 16.35 -4.01
CA ASN A 19 7.58 15.70 -4.44
C ASN A 19 7.27 14.65 -5.51
N ILE A 20 7.24 15.09 -6.76
CA ILE A 20 6.97 14.20 -7.89
C ILE A 20 8.13 13.23 -8.14
N ILE A 21 9.36 13.63 -7.84
CA ILE A 21 10.53 12.75 -8.00
C ILE A 21 10.41 11.54 -7.07
N LEU A 22 10.08 11.77 -5.81
CA LEU A 22 9.84 10.69 -4.86
C LEU A 22 8.66 9.82 -5.28
N ALA A 23 7.56 10.44 -5.71
CA ALA A 23 6.38 9.70 -6.17
C ALA A 23 6.72 8.73 -7.31
N LYS A 24 7.47 9.20 -8.31
CA LYS A 24 7.92 8.36 -9.44
C LYS A 24 8.88 7.26 -8.99
N SER A 25 9.78 7.56 -8.07
CA SER A 25 10.72 6.59 -7.53
C SER A 25 9.99 5.44 -6.82
N LEU A 26 8.99 5.76 -6.01
CA LEU A 26 8.17 4.76 -5.33
C LEU A 26 7.40 3.87 -6.32
N ILE A 27 6.85 4.45 -7.39
CA ILE A 27 6.18 3.67 -8.43
C ILE A 27 7.16 2.72 -9.14
N ASN A 28 8.36 3.18 -9.43
CA ASN A 28 9.40 2.33 -10.03
C ASN A 28 9.76 1.16 -9.10
N ASP A 29 9.91 1.40 -7.82
CA ASP A 29 10.18 0.37 -6.81
C ASP A 29 9.07 -0.68 -6.77
N ILE A 30 7.80 -0.26 -6.86
CA ILE A 30 6.66 -1.16 -6.92
C ILE A 30 6.78 -2.10 -8.12
N LYS A 31 7.03 -1.56 -9.31
CA LYS A 31 7.15 -2.35 -10.54
C LYS A 31 8.23 -3.42 -10.43
N ILE A 32 9.40 -3.06 -9.91
CA ILE A 32 10.52 -3.98 -9.72
C ILE A 32 10.17 -5.05 -8.70
N ARG A 33 9.65 -4.65 -7.54
CA ARG A 33 9.34 -5.57 -6.44
C ARG A 33 8.25 -6.57 -6.81
N ILE A 34 7.19 -6.12 -7.47
CA ILE A 34 6.11 -7.01 -7.93
C ILE A 34 6.65 -8.00 -8.97
N LYS A 35 7.41 -7.54 -9.93
CA LYS A 35 8.01 -8.40 -10.95
C LYS A 35 8.91 -9.48 -10.35
N GLU A 36 9.73 -9.11 -9.38
CA GLU A 36 10.69 -10.04 -8.75
C GLU A 36 10.03 -11.09 -7.86
N ASN A 37 8.92 -10.75 -7.20
CA ASN A 37 8.36 -11.58 -6.14
C ASN A 37 7.06 -12.29 -6.51
N TRP A 38 6.39 -11.88 -7.58
CA TRP A 38 5.04 -12.38 -7.89
C TRP A 38 4.97 -13.89 -8.12
N ASN A 39 5.97 -14.44 -8.79
CA ASN A 39 5.99 -15.86 -9.18
C ASN A 39 6.81 -16.75 -8.24
N GLU A 40 7.25 -16.23 -7.10
CA GLU A 40 7.93 -17.05 -6.09
C GLU A 40 6.98 -18.10 -5.51
N ASP A 41 7.53 -19.18 -4.98
CA ASP A 41 6.74 -20.28 -4.42
C ASP A 41 6.07 -19.87 -3.12
N ILE A 42 4.74 -19.76 -3.13
CA ILE A 42 3.93 -19.35 -1.97
C ILE A 42 4.00 -20.35 -0.82
N ASN A 43 4.37 -21.62 -1.08
CA ASN A 43 4.52 -22.62 -0.04
C ASN A 43 5.88 -22.54 0.65
N LYS A 44 6.89 -22.05 -0.05
CA LYS A 44 8.25 -21.90 0.49
C LYS A 44 8.52 -20.54 1.08
N LYS A 45 7.95 -19.47 0.50
CA LYS A 45 8.25 -18.08 0.87
C LYS A 45 6.99 -17.24 1.09
N PRO A 46 6.00 -17.72 1.87
CA PRO A 46 4.74 -16.99 2.02
C PRO A 46 4.95 -15.59 2.65
N LYS A 47 5.75 -15.51 3.70
CA LYS A 47 6.01 -14.25 4.38
C LYS A 47 6.68 -13.22 3.45
N THR A 48 7.70 -13.63 2.71
CA THR A 48 8.44 -12.75 1.80
C THR A 48 7.50 -12.19 0.71
N ILE A 49 6.71 -13.05 0.09
CA ILE A 49 5.78 -12.63 -0.96
C ILE A 49 4.73 -11.68 -0.40
N PHE A 50 4.12 -12.03 0.73
CA PHE A 50 3.10 -11.21 1.38
C PHE A 50 3.64 -9.81 1.70
N GLU A 51 4.80 -9.75 2.36
CA GLU A 51 5.41 -8.48 2.76
C GLU A 51 5.78 -7.61 1.56
N ASN A 52 6.31 -8.21 0.49
CA ASN A 52 6.64 -7.46 -0.72
C ASN A 52 5.42 -6.87 -1.42
N ILE A 53 4.32 -7.59 -1.48
CA ILE A 53 3.07 -7.08 -2.03
C ILE A 53 2.50 -5.98 -1.12
N TYR A 54 2.48 -6.22 0.19
CA TYR A 54 2.01 -5.24 1.16
C TYR A 54 2.84 -3.93 1.10
N ASP A 55 4.16 -4.05 1.08
CA ASP A 55 5.04 -2.89 1.01
C ASP A 55 4.84 -2.12 -0.31
N SER A 56 4.56 -2.83 -1.40
CA SER A 56 4.24 -2.20 -2.68
C SER A 56 2.93 -1.40 -2.61
N LEU A 57 1.92 -1.93 -1.92
CA LEU A 57 0.66 -1.22 -1.68
C LEU A 57 0.87 0.03 -0.81
N GLN A 58 1.71 -0.05 0.22
CA GLN A 58 2.07 1.12 1.03
C GLN A 58 2.85 2.16 0.23
N ASP A 59 3.79 1.74 -0.60
CA ASP A 59 4.53 2.64 -1.48
C ASP A 59 3.60 3.34 -2.47
N PHE A 60 2.57 2.67 -2.95
CA PHE A 60 1.56 3.31 -3.79
C PHE A 60 0.84 4.44 -3.04
N CYS A 61 0.39 4.18 -1.81
CA CYS A 61 -0.21 5.22 -0.97
C CYS A 61 0.75 6.41 -0.77
N ASN A 62 2.00 6.11 -0.44
CA ASN A 62 3.01 7.14 -0.22
C ASN A 62 3.37 7.91 -1.49
N SER A 63 3.30 7.29 -2.67
CA SER A 63 3.51 8.00 -3.92
C SER A 63 2.41 9.04 -4.17
N LEU A 64 1.15 8.69 -3.91
CA LEU A 64 0.04 9.63 -4.02
C LEU A 64 0.16 10.78 -3.00
N LEU A 65 0.51 10.45 -1.77
CA LEU A 65 0.74 11.45 -0.72
C LEU A 65 1.86 12.43 -1.10
N SER A 66 2.99 11.91 -1.59
CA SER A 66 4.11 12.73 -2.04
C SER A 66 3.73 13.64 -3.20
N LEU A 67 2.97 13.12 -4.15
CA LEU A 67 2.48 13.89 -5.29
C LEU A 67 1.57 15.05 -4.83
N ASP A 68 0.76 14.82 -3.81
CA ASP A 68 -0.23 15.78 -3.33
C ASP A 68 0.29 16.69 -2.20
N GLY A 69 1.53 16.49 -1.75
CA GLY A 69 2.16 17.34 -0.75
C GLY A 69 1.87 16.93 0.69
N PHE A 70 1.85 15.64 0.95
CA PHE A 70 1.70 15.09 2.31
C PHE A 70 2.79 14.07 2.60
N LYS A 71 3.11 13.95 3.89
CA LYS A 71 3.96 12.87 4.42
C LYS A 71 3.24 12.17 5.55
N SER A 72 3.11 10.84 5.43
CA SER A 72 2.48 10.01 6.44
C SER A 72 3.52 9.40 7.36
N TYR A 73 3.19 9.30 8.64
CA TYR A 73 4.03 8.70 9.70
C TYR A 73 3.42 7.40 10.24
N SER A 74 2.29 6.96 9.71
CA SER A 74 1.71 5.67 10.06
C SER A 74 1.13 4.97 8.82
N HIS A 75 1.11 3.64 8.84
CA HIS A 75 0.53 2.85 7.76
C HIS A 75 -0.98 3.07 7.65
N GLU A 76 -1.66 3.25 8.78
CA GLU A 76 -3.11 3.52 8.79
C GLU A 76 -3.44 4.83 8.08
N ALA A 77 -2.70 5.89 8.39
CA ALA A 77 -2.88 7.19 7.77
C ALA A 77 -2.65 7.11 6.25
N SER A 78 -1.62 6.36 5.82
CA SER A 78 -1.34 6.16 4.39
C SER A 78 -2.50 5.47 3.69
N ILE A 79 -3.04 4.41 4.29
CA ILE A 79 -4.18 3.66 3.73
C ILE A 79 -5.42 4.56 3.65
N SER A 80 -5.68 5.37 4.69
CA SER A 80 -6.84 6.27 4.72
C SER A 80 -6.85 7.26 3.57
N TYR A 81 -5.67 7.65 3.07
CA TYR A 81 -5.56 8.60 1.96
C TYR A 81 -6.17 8.08 0.65
N LEU A 82 -6.28 6.78 0.48
CA LEU A 82 -6.89 6.18 -0.72
C LEU A 82 -8.35 6.62 -0.92
N GLN A 83 -9.06 6.97 0.15
CA GLN A 83 -10.41 7.52 0.05
C GLN A 83 -10.44 8.83 -0.74
N LYS A 84 -9.41 9.67 -0.56
CA LYS A 84 -9.26 10.93 -1.30
C LYS A 84 -8.99 10.71 -2.79
N ARG A 85 -8.54 9.53 -3.15
CA ARG A 85 -8.22 9.15 -4.53
C ARG A 85 -9.26 8.20 -5.13
N GLY A 86 -10.44 8.12 -4.52
CA GLY A 86 -11.60 7.44 -5.08
C GLY A 86 -11.65 5.94 -4.87
N PHE A 87 -10.87 5.40 -3.95
CA PHE A 87 -11.02 3.99 -3.54
C PHE A 87 -12.23 3.84 -2.61
N ASP A 88 -12.96 2.75 -2.75
CA ASP A 88 -14.12 2.49 -1.92
C ASP A 88 -13.73 2.05 -0.50
N ILE A 89 -14.70 2.16 0.42
CA ILE A 89 -14.49 1.81 1.83
C ILE A 89 -14.13 0.32 1.98
N ALA A 90 -14.75 -0.55 1.19
CA ALA A 90 -14.49 -1.99 1.26
C ALA A 90 -13.02 -2.31 0.92
N SER A 91 -12.46 -1.66 -0.11
CA SER A 91 -11.05 -1.81 -0.47
C SER A 91 -10.13 -1.29 0.63
N ILE A 92 -10.46 -0.15 1.24
CA ILE A 92 -9.68 0.43 2.34
C ILE A 92 -9.69 -0.49 3.56
N GLU A 93 -10.83 -1.01 3.94
CA GLU A 93 -10.95 -1.95 5.05
C GLU A 93 -10.20 -3.26 4.79
N LYS A 94 -10.25 -3.78 3.57
CA LYS A 94 -9.50 -4.97 3.20
C LYS A 94 -7.99 -4.74 3.27
N PHE A 95 -7.52 -3.59 2.82
CA PHE A 95 -6.11 -3.20 2.94
C PHE A 95 -5.71 -3.10 4.42
N ASP A 96 -6.53 -2.48 5.25
CA ASP A 96 -6.27 -2.38 6.68
C ASP A 96 -6.19 -3.76 7.35
N ARG A 97 -6.99 -4.72 6.90
CA ARG A 97 -6.89 -6.11 7.36
C ARG A 97 -5.51 -6.71 7.04
N PHE A 98 -4.97 -6.45 5.88
CA PHE A 98 -3.61 -6.91 5.55
C PHE A 98 -2.56 -6.25 6.43
N ARG A 99 -2.76 -5.01 6.83
CA ARG A 99 -1.90 -4.34 7.81
C ARG A 99 -1.90 -5.10 9.15
N TYR A 100 -3.07 -5.53 9.61
CA TYR A 100 -3.20 -6.35 10.81
C TYR A 100 -2.42 -7.67 10.69
N ILE A 101 -2.57 -8.35 9.58
CA ILE A 101 -1.88 -9.61 9.32
C ILE A 101 -0.36 -9.41 9.34
N ARG A 102 0.11 -8.38 8.66
CA ARG A 102 1.53 -8.05 8.59
C ARG A 102 2.08 -7.70 9.98
N ASN A 103 1.38 -6.89 10.75
CA ASN A 103 1.80 -6.53 12.11
C ASN A 103 1.77 -7.74 13.04
N GLY A 104 0.79 -8.61 12.92
CA GLY A 104 0.74 -9.86 13.66
C GLY A 104 1.97 -10.73 13.41
N SER A 105 2.39 -10.85 12.17
CA SER A 105 3.61 -11.59 11.81
C SER A 105 4.87 -10.91 12.33
N LYS A 106 4.97 -9.60 12.21
CA LYS A 106 6.18 -8.86 12.55
C LYS A 106 6.39 -8.71 14.05
N TYR A 107 5.32 -8.52 14.82
CA TYR A 107 5.42 -8.14 16.23
C TYR A 107 4.85 -9.17 17.21
N TYR A 108 4.00 -10.09 16.77
CA TYR A 108 3.25 -10.99 17.65
C TYR A 108 3.39 -12.46 17.31
N GLY A 109 4.32 -12.82 16.43
CA GLY A 109 4.60 -14.20 16.08
C GLY A 109 3.56 -14.90 15.22
N ARG A 110 2.61 -14.18 14.63
CA ARG A 110 1.64 -14.78 13.72
C ARG A 110 2.36 -15.29 12.46
N VAL A 111 2.04 -16.51 12.05
CA VAL A 111 2.58 -17.11 10.82
C VAL A 111 1.75 -16.65 9.62
N ILE A 112 2.42 -16.14 8.58
CA ILE A 112 1.77 -15.86 7.30
C ILE A 112 1.66 -17.16 6.53
N THR A 113 0.45 -17.48 6.09
CA THR A 113 0.14 -18.72 5.39
C THR A 113 0.10 -18.52 3.88
N PRO A 114 0.19 -19.60 3.06
CA PRO A 114 -0.08 -19.51 1.62
C PRO A 114 -1.45 -18.91 1.29
N GLU A 115 -2.46 -19.15 2.14
CA GLU A 115 -3.79 -18.56 1.95
C GLU A 115 -3.77 -17.03 2.11
N ASP A 116 -3.01 -16.51 3.09
CA ASP A 116 -2.80 -15.08 3.24
C ASP A 116 -2.19 -14.48 1.98
N VAL A 117 -1.24 -15.17 1.36
CA VAL A 117 -0.61 -14.73 0.11
C VAL A 117 -1.61 -14.72 -1.04
N LYS A 118 -2.43 -15.76 -1.18
CA LYS A 118 -3.48 -15.80 -2.21
C LYS A 118 -4.46 -14.64 -2.04
N ASP A 119 -4.84 -14.31 -0.81
CA ASP A 119 -5.74 -13.22 -0.51
C ASP A 119 -5.16 -11.86 -0.90
N ILE A 120 -3.91 -11.58 -0.54
CA ILE A 120 -3.30 -10.30 -0.87
C ILE A 120 -3.03 -10.17 -2.37
N LYS A 121 -2.67 -11.27 -3.05
CA LYS A 121 -2.53 -11.28 -4.51
C LYS A 121 -3.86 -10.98 -5.20
N SER A 122 -4.94 -11.61 -4.76
CA SER A 122 -6.29 -11.36 -5.31
C SER A 122 -6.71 -9.91 -5.11
N PHE A 123 -6.43 -9.36 -3.95
CA PHE A 123 -6.70 -7.96 -3.65
C PHE A 123 -5.89 -7.04 -4.56
N TYR A 124 -4.59 -7.30 -4.71
CA TYR A 124 -3.74 -6.51 -5.60
C TYR A 124 -4.27 -6.50 -7.03
N LEU A 125 -4.62 -7.67 -7.56
CA LEU A 125 -5.18 -7.79 -8.92
C LEU A 125 -6.51 -7.06 -9.06
N LYS A 126 -7.36 -7.09 -8.04
CA LYS A 126 -8.65 -6.41 -8.03
C LYS A 126 -8.49 -4.89 -8.14
N ILE A 127 -7.51 -4.30 -7.46
CA ILE A 127 -7.31 -2.85 -7.46
C ILE A 127 -6.28 -2.38 -8.48
N LYS A 128 -5.57 -3.30 -9.15
CA LYS A 128 -4.47 -2.99 -10.08
C LYS A 128 -4.91 -2.08 -11.23
N GLU A 129 -6.10 -2.31 -11.78
CA GLU A 129 -6.63 -1.47 -12.86
C GLU A 129 -6.72 -0.01 -12.42
N LYS A 130 -7.22 0.23 -11.21
CA LYS A 130 -7.32 1.59 -10.66
C LYS A 130 -5.95 2.17 -10.33
N ILE A 131 -5.03 1.35 -9.80
CA ILE A 131 -3.64 1.77 -9.56
C ILE A 131 -2.99 2.21 -10.88
N ASP A 132 -3.08 1.40 -11.92
CA ASP A 132 -2.49 1.69 -13.23
C ASP A 132 -3.10 2.95 -13.85
N LYS A 133 -4.40 3.13 -13.70
CA LYS A 133 -5.09 4.32 -14.17
C LYS A 133 -4.59 5.60 -13.49
N LEU A 134 -4.44 5.58 -12.16
CA LEU A 134 -3.94 6.72 -11.40
C LEU A 134 -2.47 7.02 -11.74
N ILE A 135 -1.64 5.99 -11.88
CA ILE A 135 -0.24 6.14 -12.30
C ILE A 135 -0.17 6.86 -13.64
N LYS A 136 -1.01 6.48 -14.59
CA LYS A 136 -1.05 7.10 -15.92
C LYS A 136 -1.60 8.52 -15.89
N GLU A 137 -2.72 8.75 -15.20
CA GLU A 137 -3.35 10.06 -15.09
C GLU A 137 -2.44 11.08 -14.42
N ASP A 138 -1.69 10.67 -13.41
CA ASP A 138 -0.79 11.52 -12.64
C ASP A 138 0.63 11.58 -13.21
N ASN A 139 0.88 10.96 -14.36
CA ASN A 139 2.20 10.91 -15.03
C ASN A 139 3.31 10.36 -14.13
N LEU A 140 3.04 9.28 -13.43
CA LEU A 140 3.98 8.65 -12.50
C LEU A 140 4.79 7.49 -13.10
N ASP A 141 4.52 7.11 -14.33
CA ASP A 141 5.25 6.04 -15.03
C ASP A 141 6.49 6.54 -15.79
#